data_a4506532f0d1bed6b87dcf8b8d2fc794
#
_entry.id   a4506532f0d1bed6b87dcf8b8d2fc794
#
_cell.length_a   1.000
_cell.length_b   1.000
_cell.length_c   1.000
_cell.angle_alpha   90.00
_cell.angle_beta   90.00
_cell.angle_gamma   90.00
#
_symmetry.space_group_name_H-M   'P 1'
#
loop_
_entity.id
_entity.type
_entity.pdbx_description
1 polymer ?
#
loop_
_entity_poly.entity_id
_entity_poly.type
_entity_poly.pdbx_seq_one_letter_code
_entity_poly.pdbx_strand_id
1 'polypeptide(L)'
;MGMSTSSGGASPNINVTPLIDVLLVLLIIFMVITPSKPSRFEAKVPAEPKDQPQVNVKPNPLTLVVAINKDTKAITLNNEAFGDVSDTDKLRDRLTEIFRDRTNNGVFREGTNEIEKTIFIKSPKAVRYGDVVRVIDAAKQAGASPIGLQIDDLQD
;
A
#
# COMPACT_ATOMS: atom_id res chain seq x y z
N MET A 1 85.09 27.66 -7.83
CA MET A 1 83.82 28.30 -8.25
C MET A 1 82.75 27.21 -8.36
N GLY A 2 81.95 27.01 -7.35
CA GLY A 2 80.85 26.06 -7.33
C GLY A 2 79.55 26.80 -7.46
N MET A 3 78.84 26.58 -8.54
CA MET A 3 77.46 27.06 -8.69
C MET A 3 76.53 26.04 -8.14
N SER A 4 75.88 26.37 -7.00
CA SER A 4 74.79 25.62 -6.47
C SER A 4 73.53 26.01 -7.20
N THR A 5 72.99 25.15 -8.06
CA THR A 5 71.64 25.28 -8.61
C THR A 5 70.65 24.74 -7.63
N SER A 6 70.00 25.62 -6.87
CA SER A 6 68.84 25.30 -6.07
C SER A 6 67.64 25.12 -6.99
N SER A 7 67.29 23.87 -7.31
CA SER A 7 66.02 23.59 -7.99
C SER A 7 64.90 23.61 -6.94
N GLY A 8 64.30 24.78 -6.76
CA GLY A 8 63.05 24.90 -6.01
C GLY A 8 61.92 24.22 -6.75
N GLY A 9 61.64 22.96 -6.42
CA GLY A 9 60.47 22.27 -6.90
C GLY A 9 59.23 22.94 -6.34
N ALA A 10 58.53 23.73 -7.16
CA ALA A 10 57.21 24.21 -6.82
C ALA A 10 56.27 23.01 -6.75
N SER A 11 55.95 22.55 -5.57
CA SER A 11 54.89 21.58 -5.37
C SER A 11 53.56 22.26 -5.75
N PRO A 12 52.85 21.76 -6.74
CA PRO A 12 51.53 22.32 -7.05
C PRO A 12 50.59 22.05 -5.86
N ASN A 13 50.37 23.04 -5.03
CA ASN A 13 49.37 22.97 -3.97
C ASN A 13 47.99 23.05 -4.62
N ILE A 14 47.37 21.87 -4.83
CA ILE A 14 45.99 21.81 -5.30
C ILE A 14 45.10 22.21 -4.12
N ASN A 15 44.42 23.35 -4.30
CA ASN A 15 43.44 23.76 -3.33
C ASN A 15 42.21 22.82 -3.41
N VAL A 16 42.04 21.92 -2.45
CA VAL A 16 40.96 20.93 -2.39
C VAL A 16 39.67 21.49 -1.79
N THR A 17 39.67 22.73 -1.31
CA THR A 17 38.52 23.38 -0.67
C THR A 17 37.27 23.38 -1.57
N PRO A 18 37.35 23.73 -2.86
CA PRO A 18 36.18 23.68 -3.75
C PRO A 18 35.66 22.27 -3.96
N LEU A 19 36.54 21.29 -3.97
CA LEU A 19 36.16 19.87 -4.11
C LEU A 19 35.42 19.35 -2.87
N ILE A 20 35.91 19.72 -1.69
CA ILE A 20 35.28 19.36 -0.40
C ILE A 20 33.91 19.99 -0.29
N ASP A 21 33.72 21.23 -0.72
CA ASP A 21 32.44 21.94 -0.69
C ASP A 21 31.41 21.24 -1.57
N VAL A 22 31.76 20.90 -2.80
CA VAL A 22 30.87 20.15 -3.71
C VAL A 22 30.48 18.79 -3.10
N LEU A 23 31.40 18.05 -2.51
CA LEU A 23 31.15 16.75 -1.87
C LEU A 23 30.22 16.91 -0.66
N LEU A 24 30.40 17.96 0.16
CA LEU A 24 29.55 18.27 1.30
C LEU A 24 28.11 18.60 0.86
N VAL A 25 27.97 19.42 -0.17
CA VAL A 25 26.65 19.80 -0.72
C VAL A 25 25.94 18.55 -1.27
N LEU A 26 26.64 17.69 -2.02
CA LEU A 26 26.09 16.44 -2.50
C LEU A 26 25.67 15.51 -1.36
N LEU A 27 26.48 15.41 -0.29
CA LEU A 27 26.15 14.62 0.90
C LEU A 27 24.85 15.12 1.55
N ILE A 28 24.71 16.42 1.71
CA ILE A 28 23.52 17.04 2.31
C ILE A 28 22.29 16.78 1.42
N ILE A 29 22.41 16.93 0.10
CA ILE A 29 21.32 16.66 -0.84
C ILE A 29 20.88 15.19 -0.73
N PHE A 30 21.81 14.24 -0.71
CA PHE A 30 21.48 12.82 -0.54
C PHE A 30 20.89 12.48 0.84
N MET A 31 21.25 13.25 1.88
CA MET A 31 20.68 13.08 3.21
C MET A 31 19.25 13.63 3.29
N VAL A 32 18.97 14.73 2.60
CA VAL A 32 17.63 15.38 2.58
C VAL A 32 16.65 14.63 1.67
N ILE A 33 17.13 14.00 0.59
CA ILE A 33 16.34 13.09 -0.22
C ILE A 33 16.16 11.78 0.58
N THR A 34 15.35 11.81 1.62
CA THR A 34 14.83 10.56 2.19
C THR A 34 13.96 9.93 1.12
N PRO A 35 14.31 8.74 0.60
CA PRO A 35 13.39 8.05 -0.29
C PRO A 35 12.12 7.81 0.51
N SER A 36 11.04 8.52 0.15
CA SER A 36 9.72 8.16 0.62
C SER A 36 9.54 6.69 0.23
N LYS A 37 9.57 5.80 1.24
CA LYS A 37 9.29 4.39 1.00
C LYS A 37 7.97 4.36 0.26
N PRO A 38 7.92 3.86 -0.99
CA PRO A 38 6.64 3.65 -1.62
C PRO A 38 5.86 2.81 -0.62
N SER A 39 4.68 3.27 -0.24
CA SER A 39 3.80 2.49 0.62
C SER A 39 3.58 1.17 -0.11
N ARG A 40 4.36 0.16 0.25
CA ARG A 40 4.21 -1.17 -0.32
C ARG A 40 2.82 -1.61 0.10
N PHE A 41 1.99 -1.83 -0.89
CA PHE A 41 0.84 -2.67 -0.72
C PHE A 41 1.35 -4.03 -0.26
N GLU A 42 1.33 -4.31 1.02
CA GLU A 42 1.33 -5.69 1.47
C GLU A 42 -0.08 -6.23 1.21
N ALA A 43 -0.38 -6.49 -0.06
CA ALA A 43 -1.44 -7.42 -0.38
C ALA A 43 -0.93 -8.78 0.11
N LYS A 44 -1.35 -9.20 1.28
CA LYS A 44 -1.21 -10.60 1.67
C LYS A 44 -2.12 -11.36 0.70
N VAL A 45 -1.53 -11.81 -0.40
CA VAL A 45 -2.17 -12.81 -1.25
C VAL A 45 -2.20 -14.07 -0.41
N PRO A 46 -3.36 -14.60 -0.05
CA PRO A 46 -3.42 -15.92 0.55
C PRO A 46 -2.74 -16.89 -0.42
N ALA A 47 -1.79 -17.68 0.06
CA ALA A 47 -1.20 -18.75 -0.74
C ALA A 47 -2.34 -19.60 -1.30
N GLU A 48 -2.26 -19.96 -2.59
CA GLU A 48 -3.23 -20.88 -3.20
C GLU A 48 -3.45 -22.05 -2.26
N PRO A 49 -4.69 -22.36 -1.88
CA PRO A 49 -4.98 -23.55 -1.08
C PRO A 49 -4.67 -24.76 -1.94
N LYS A 50 -3.48 -25.35 -1.75
CA LYS A 50 -3.23 -26.72 -2.18
C LYS A 50 -4.13 -27.58 -1.29
N ASP A 51 -5.19 -28.12 -1.88
CA ASP A 51 -6.03 -29.19 -1.36
C ASP A 51 -6.09 -29.27 0.20
N GLN A 52 -6.58 -28.22 0.85
CA GLN A 52 -6.93 -28.33 2.24
C GLN A 52 -8.42 -28.69 2.33
N PRO A 53 -8.77 -29.72 3.13
CA PRO A 53 -10.16 -30.03 3.38
C PRO A 53 -10.85 -28.76 3.85
N GLN A 54 -12.05 -28.49 3.34
CA GLN A 54 -12.86 -27.34 3.70
C GLN A 54 -12.99 -27.28 5.22
N VAL A 55 -12.07 -26.60 5.86
CA VAL A 55 -12.24 -26.20 7.24
C VAL A 55 -13.39 -25.22 7.21
N ASN A 56 -14.51 -25.62 7.77
CA ASN A 56 -15.69 -24.79 7.92
C ASN A 56 -15.37 -23.66 8.91
N VAL A 57 -14.53 -22.71 8.43
CA VAL A 57 -14.20 -21.50 9.18
C VAL A 57 -15.47 -20.67 9.14
N LYS A 58 -16.19 -20.62 10.24
CA LYS A 58 -17.29 -19.67 10.40
C LYS A 58 -16.74 -18.29 10.06
N PRO A 59 -17.27 -17.60 9.03
CA PRO A 59 -16.79 -16.25 8.71
C PRO A 59 -16.88 -15.39 9.97
N ASN A 60 -15.80 -14.72 10.32
CA ASN A 60 -15.85 -13.76 11.41
C ASN A 60 -16.95 -12.73 11.06
N PRO A 61 -17.97 -12.54 11.90
CA PRO A 61 -19.08 -11.62 11.61
C PRO A 61 -18.62 -10.17 11.43
N LEU A 62 -17.40 -9.86 11.85
CA LEU A 62 -16.79 -8.56 11.68
C LEU A 62 -16.06 -8.40 10.33
N THR A 63 -15.94 -9.47 9.55
CA THR A 63 -15.27 -9.43 8.25
C THR A 63 -16.12 -8.65 7.25
N LEU A 64 -15.53 -7.64 6.62
CA LEU A 64 -16.14 -6.90 5.53
C LEU A 64 -15.65 -7.46 4.20
N VAL A 65 -16.58 -7.90 3.37
CA VAL A 65 -16.30 -8.42 2.03
C VAL A 65 -16.93 -7.53 0.99
N VAL A 66 -16.09 -6.95 0.15
CA VAL A 66 -16.51 -6.17 -1.02
C VAL A 66 -16.36 -7.05 -2.25
N ALA A 67 -17.44 -7.38 -2.92
CA ALA A 67 -17.40 -8.15 -4.15
C ALA A 67 -17.73 -7.29 -5.37
N ILE A 68 -17.04 -7.55 -6.48
CA ILE A 68 -17.24 -6.87 -7.76
C ILE A 68 -17.86 -7.88 -8.72
N ASN A 69 -18.97 -7.51 -9.33
CA ASN A 69 -19.61 -8.34 -10.36
C ASN A 69 -18.90 -8.16 -11.71
N LYS A 70 -18.64 -9.27 -12.44
CA LYS A 70 -17.92 -9.22 -13.70
C LYS A 70 -18.72 -8.56 -14.85
N ASP A 71 -20.03 -8.75 -14.86
CA ASP A 71 -20.89 -8.34 -15.96
C ASP A 71 -21.44 -6.92 -15.77
N THR A 72 -22.00 -6.67 -14.60
CA THR A 72 -22.65 -5.38 -14.27
C THR A 72 -21.67 -4.37 -13.67
N LYS A 73 -20.46 -4.83 -13.27
CA LYS A 73 -19.48 -4.04 -12.49
C LYS A 73 -20.05 -3.45 -11.21
N ALA A 74 -21.16 -4.01 -10.74
CA ALA A 74 -21.77 -3.63 -9.48
C ALA A 74 -20.87 -4.02 -8.30
N ILE A 75 -20.83 -3.14 -7.30
CA ILE A 75 -20.12 -3.37 -6.05
C ILE A 75 -21.13 -3.78 -5.00
N THR A 76 -20.81 -4.86 -4.29
CA THR A 76 -21.58 -5.29 -3.13
C THR A 76 -20.71 -5.33 -1.89
N LEU A 77 -21.24 -4.91 -0.76
CA LEU A 77 -20.61 -5.01 0.57
C LEU A 77 -21.44 -5.97 1.40
N ASN A 78 -20.89 -7.10 1.79
CA ASN A 78 -21.59 -8.18 2.51
C ASN A 78 -22.94 -8.55 1.87
N ASN A 79 -22.99 -8.62 0.53
CA ASN A 79 -24.16 -8.93 -0.31
C ASN A 79 -25.19 -7.79 -0.48
N GLU A 80 -24.96 -6.62 0.09
CA GLU A 80 -25.76 -5.42 -0.19
C GLU A 80 -25.13 -4.62 -1.31
N ALA A 81 -25.95 -4.10 -2.25
CA ALA A 81 -25.48 -3.33 -3.39
C ALA A 81 -25.19 -1.88 -3.00
N PHE A 82 -23.98 -1.38 -3.36
CA PHE A 82 -23.51 -0.03 -3.07
C PHE A 82 -23.06 0.75 -4.32
N GLY A 83 -23.66 0.51 -5.46
CA GLY A 83 -23.33 1.18 -6.71
C GLY A 83 -22.47 0.33 -7.64
N ASP A 84 -21.62 0.98 -8.40
CA ASP A 84 -20.72 0.33 -9.35
C ASP A 84 -19.29 0.88 -9.25
N VAL A 85 -18.36 0.28 -10.00
CA VAL A 85 -16.94 0.71 -10.01
C VAL A 85 -16.71 2.12 -10.55
N SER A 86 -17.71 2.74 -11.18
CA SER A 86 -17.63 4.13 -11.66
C SER A 86 -18.03 5.13 -10.56
N ASP A 87 -18.87 4.70 -9.62
CA ASP A 87 -19.33 5.51 -8.48
C ASP A 87 -19.04 4.77 -7.16
N THR A 88 -17.85 4.97 -6.64
CA THR A 88 -17.39 4.35 -5.39
C THR A 88 -17.67 5.21 -4.15
N ASP A 89 -18.26 6.39 -4.29
CA ASP A 89 -18.49 7.32 -3.20
C ASP A 89 -19.41 6.73 -2.14
N LYS A 90 -20.48 6.06 -2.55
CA LYS A 90 -21.41 5.38 -1.64
C LYS A 90 -20.75 4.29 -0.82
N LEU A 91 -19.87 3.52 -1.45
CA LEU A 91 -19.08 2.50 -0.77
C LEU A 91 -18.14 3.12 0.27
N ARG A 92 -17.42 4.18 -0.13
CA ARG A 92 -16.50 4.90 0.76
C ARG A 92 -17.23 5.46 1.98
N ASP A 93 -18.36 6.13 1.76
CA ASP A 93 -19.13 6.76 2.83
C ASP A 93 -19.67 5.71 3.80
N ARG A 94 -20.18 4.59 3.29
CA ARG A 94 -20.65 3.46 4.12
C ARG A 94 -19.52 2.83 4.94
N LEU A 95 -18.35 2.62 4.33
CA LEU A 95 -17.19 2.10 5.04
C LEU A 95 -16.70 3.06 6.12
N THR A 96 -16.70 4.36 5.84
CA THR A 96 -16.34 5.38 6.81
C THR A 96 -17.28 5.37 8.02
N GLU A 97 -18.57 5.23 7.79
CA GLU A 97 -19.57 5.09 8.84
C GLU A 97 -19.32 3.85 9.70
N ILE A 98 -19.15 2.68 9.07
CA ILE A 98 -18.88 1.43 9.78
C ILE A 98 -17.61 1.53 10.62
N PHE A 99 -16.53 2.10 10.08
CA PHE A 99 -15.27 2.23 10.82
C PHE A 99 -15.37 3.24 11.97
N ARG A 100 -16.16 4.29 11.81
CA ARG A 100 -16.43 5.23 12.89
C ARG A 100 -17.20 4.55 14.01
N ASP A 101 -18.22 3.76 13.67
CA ASP A 101 -18.99 3.01 14.66
C ASP A 101 -18.13 1.98 15.38
N ARG A 102 -17.26 1.27 14.67
CA ARG A 102 -16.29 0.34 15.27
C ARG A 102 -15.33 1.04 16.23
N THR A 103 -14.89 2.24 15.87
CA THR A 103 -14.01 3.05 16.71
C THR A 103 -14.74 3.48 17.99
N ASN A 104 -15.98 3.94 17.88
CA ASN A 104 -16.79 4.38 19.00
C ASN A 104 -17.16 3.22 19.96
N ASN A 105 -17.39 2.04 19.40
CA ASN A 105 -17.75 0.85 20.17
C ASN A 105 -16.54 0.03 20.63
N GLY A 106 -15.31 0.45 20.31
CA GLY A 106 -14.08 -0.24 20.72
C GLY A 106 -13.96 -1.66 20.13
N VAL A 107 -14.33 -1.83 18.85
CA VAL A 107 -14.22 -3.11 18.16
C VAL A 107 -12.77 -3.30 17.69
N PHE A 108 -11.99 -4.05 18.47
CA PHE A 108 -10.58 -4.31 18.18
C PHE A 108 -10.40 -5.56 17.34
N ARG A 109 -9.32 -5.56 16.56
CA ARG A 109 -8.86 -6.76 15.85
C ARG A 109 -8.36 -7.79 16.85
N GLU A 110 -8.71 -9.03 16.63
CA GLU A 110 -8.31 -10.14 17.49
C GLU A 110 -6.78 -10.19 17.65
N GLY A 111 -6.33 -10.19 18.90
CA GLY A 111 -4.90 -10.23 19.25
C GLY A 111 -4.15 -8.90 19.12
N THR A 112 -4.84 -7.78 18.86
CA THR A 112 -4.22 -6.45 18.76
C THR A 112 -5.06 -5.38 19.48
N ASN A 113 -4.45 -4.22 19.71
CA ASN A 113 -5.16 -3.03 20.23
C ASN A 113 -5.60 -2.08 19.09
N GLU A 114 -5.61 -2.57 17.85
CA GLU A 114 -6.02 -1.79 16.69
C GLU A 114 -7.50 -2.03 16.37
N ILE A 115 -8.21 -0.99 15.97
CA ILE A 115 -9.61 -1.11 15.54
C ILE A 115 -9.71 -2.02 14.31
N GLU A 116 -10.71 -2.90 14.31
CA GLU A 116 -10.94 -3.83 13.19
C GLU A 116 -11.45 -3.08 11.95
N LYS A 117 -10.55 -2.88 10.99
CA LYS A 117 -10.79 -2.19 9.72
C LYS A 117 -10.40 -3.05 8.52
N THR A 118 -10.29 -4.35 8.72
CA THR A 118 -9.93 -5.30 7.66
C THR A 118 -11.06 -5.42 6.65
N ILE A 119 -10.71 -5.33 5.37
CA ILE A 119 -11.60 -5.55 4.24
C ILE A 119 -11.01 -6.59 3.31
N PHE A 120 -11.85 -7.47 2.79
CA PHE A 120 -11.51 -8.37 1.70
C PHE A 120 -12.23 -7.92 0.43
N ILE A 121 -11.47 -7.71 -0.63
CA ILE A 121 -12.02 -7.37 -1.95
C ILE A 121 -11.98 -8.63 -2.79
N LYS A 122 -13.16 -9.07 -3.22
CA LYS A 122 -13.35 -10.25 -4.05
C LYS A 122 -13.62 -9.81 -5.49
N SER A 123 -12.73 -10.18 -6.41
CA SER A 123 -12.84 -9.79 -7.80
C SER A 123 -12.62 -10.97 -8.72
N PRO A 124 -13.52 -11.19 -9.71
CA PRO A 124 -13.27 -12.13 -10.79
C PRO A 124 -12.08 -11.70 -11.64
N LYS A 125 -11.32 -12.65 -12.20
CA LYS A 125 -10.20 -12.38 -13.12
C LYS A 125 -10.59 -11.52 -14.33
N ALA A 126 -11.84 -11.61 -14.77
CA ALA A 126 -12.34 -10.87 -15.93
C ALA A 126 -12.52 -9.37 -15.70
N VAL A 127 -12.48 -8.91 -14.44
CA VAL A 127 -12.61 -7.49 -14.12
C VAL A 127 -11.29 -6.77 -14.41
N ARG A 128 -11.37 -5.59 -15.04
CA ARG A 128 -10.19 -4.79 -15.33
C ARG A 128 -9.48 -4.39 -14.05
N TYR A 129 -8.17 -4.51 -14.03
CA TYR A 129 -7.34 -4.12 -12.89
C TYR A 129 -7.62 -2.68 -12.42
N GLY A 130 -7.81 -1.74 -13.35
CA GLY A 130 -8.14 -0.35 -13.02
C GLY A 130 -9.44 -0.20 -12.24
N ASP A 131 -10.43 -1.05 -12.49
CA ASP A 131 -11.71 -1.04 -11.76
C ASP A 131 -11.51 -1.56 -10.33
N VAL A 132 -10.69 -2.59 -10.16
CA VAL A 132 -10.31 -3.11 -8.83
C VAL A 132 -9.55 -2.07 -8.02
N VAL A 133 -8.61 -1.36 -8.66
CA VAL A 133 -7.84 -0.30 -8.00
C VAL A 133 -8.73 0.82 -7.51
N ARG A 134 -9.76 1.24 -8.25
CA ARG A 134 -10.72 2.25 -7.78
C ARG A 134 -11.44 1.84 -6.50
N VAL A 135 -11.83 0.58 -6.40
CA VAL A 135 -12.46 0.03 -5.20
C VAL A 135 -11.47 -0.02 -4.02
N ILE A 136 -10.23 -0.41 -4.29
CA ILE A 136 -9.16 -0.39 -3.29
C ILE A 136 -8.89 1.03 -2.79
N ASP A 137 -8.84 2.01 -3.69
CA ASP A 137 -8.62 3.41 -3.33
C ASP A 137 -9.77 3.97 -2.47
N ALA A 138 -11.02 3.65 -2.83
CA ALA A 138 -12.18 4.03 -2.03
C ALA A 138 -12.13 3.42 -0.62
N ALA A 139 -11.77 2.15 -0.51
CA ALA A 139 -11.59 1.49 0.78
C ALA A 139 -10.47 2.13 1.62
N LYS A 140 -9.34 2.49 0.99
CA LYS A 140 -8.24 3.19 1.66
C LYS A 140 -8.64 4.58 2.13
N GLN A 141 -9.35 5.34 1.30
CA GLN A 141 -9.85 6.68 1.68
C GLN A 141 -10.80 6.60 2.87
N ALA A 142 -11.58 5.52 2.99
CA ALA A 142 -12.40 5.25 4.16
C ALA A 142 -11.59 4.84 5.41
N GLY A 143 -10.31 4.55 5.26
CA GLY A 143 -9.41 4.16 6.35
C GLY A 143 -9.28 2.65 6.57
N ALA A 144 -9.62 1.83 5.57
CA ALA A 144 -9.45 0.39 5.64
C ALA A 144 -7.97 -0.01 5.74
N SER A 145 -7.65 -0.89 6.68
CA SER A 145 -6.31 -1.47 6.87
C SER A 145 -6.37 -2.69 7.78
N PRO A 146 -5.85 -3.83 7.37
CA PRO A 146 -5.34 -4.20 6.06
C PRO A 146 -6.44 -4.44 5.02
N ILE A 147 -6.04 -4.44 3.73
CA ILE A 147 -6.92 -4.80 2.62
C ILE A 147 -6.42 -6.12 2.03
N GLY A 148 -7.24 -7.14 2.04
CA GLY A 148 -7.01 -8.41 1.35
C GLY A 148 -7.63 -8.39 -0.04
N LEU A 149 -6.95 -8.93 -1.04
CA LEU A 149 -7.49 -9.13 -2.38
C LEU A 149 -7.63 -10.62 -2.65
N GLN A 150 -8.83 -11.05 -2.95
CA GLN A 150 -9.14 -12.40 -3.39
C GLN A 150 -9.56 -12.36 -4.85
N ILE A 151 -8.79 -13.04 -5.68
CA ILE A 151 -9.12 -13.21 -7.10
C ILE A 151 -9.77 -14.57 -7.25
N ASP A 152 -11.05 -14.58 -7.64
CA ASP A 152 -11.77 -15.81 -7.90
C ASP A 152 -11.52 -16.26 -9.33
N ASP A 153 -11.01 -17.47 -9.47
CA ASP A 153 -11.12 -18.24 -10.69
C ASP A 153 -12.55 -18.78 -10.74
N LEU A 154 -13.41 -18.14 -11.51
CA LEU A 154 -14.68 -18.76 -11.87
C LEU A 154 -14.32 -19.99 -12.71
N GLN A 155 -14.28 -21.15 -12.09
CA GLN A 155 -14.43 -22.39 -12.81
C GLN A 155 -15.86 -22.37 -13.37
N ASP A 156 -15.94 -22.44 -14.69
CA ASP A 156 -17.20 -22.64 -15.42
C ASP A 156 -17.95 -23.86 -14.93
#